data_9ab9b95b7c10e83fb795c60937fa5fc6
#
_entry.id   9ab9b95b7c10e83fb795c60937fa5fc6
#
_cell.length_a   1.000
_cell.length_b   1.000
_cell.length_c   1.000
_cell.angle_alpha   90.00
_cell.angle_beta   90.00
_cell.angle_gamma   90.00
#
_symmetry.space_group_name_H-M   'P 1'
#
loop_
_entity.id
_entity.type
_entity.pdbx_description
1 polymer ?
#
loop_
_entity_poly.entity_id
_entity_poly.type
_entity_poly.pdbx_seq_one_letter_code
_entity_poly.pdbx_strand_id
1 'polypeptide(L)'
;GGSLALSAVPLGDGLTVDEPLGHALAALDAQWVILAVPAIAGHEERLRKFASVLRALPAWQAQPSVASGDQKDYGIAVRALGDQTQTFLEIANDTPYPIRLAGLLDAPAPASVEDLGRNLRLVPQAATGGRQLVIDLLPYGVSAIRVGAAKARFSDITTYPSDAVLTGMEAQYHELSNQLARLNRGSGSGIGEPPNPGFEPEPSVPVQPAHNTPGNPASSPASGQLPGGWKLEGEKDCSIAIDASNPHSGQGSLKLTAPVVPVSVSSGSFVPNSASSVTIQAYFRTEPQDSQVRLWIQGEVGGLPYLRRSEFKVSSAWELRAVRAVDLPAGGLDSARLRFEMLTPGTLWIDDVHVVGEVAPKAVRLNAQRTLLAALQAYRTQRYGEFARLAGSHWARHPGILAVSRQNRPAELSEASGSSRSGPAAASALSPGRTVR
;
A
#
# COMPACT_ATOMS: atom_id res chain seq x y z
N GLY A 1 38.15 -5.42 1.08
CA GLY A 1 37.05 -4.62 1.63
C GLY A 1 35.76 -5.33 1.37
N GLY A 2 35.00 -5.69 2.40
CA GLY A 2 33.72 -6.36 2.25
C GLY A 2 32.60 -5.39 1.91
N SER A 3 31.55 -5.88 1.27
CA SER A 3 30.33 -5.10 0.99
C SER A 3 29.47 -4.96 2.26
N LEU A 4 28.96 -3.75 2.45
CA LEU A 4 28.11 -3.38 3.58
C LEU A 4 26.71 -3.06 3.08
N ALA A 5 25.70 -3.73 3.61
CA ALA A 5 24.31 -3.38 3.42
C ALA A 5 23.78 -2.65 4.67
N LEU A 6 23.19 -1.50 4.46
CA LEU A 6 22.57 -0.69 5.52
C LEU A 6 21.08 -0.53 5.24
N SER A 7 20.24 -0.99 6.17
CA SER A 7 18.80 -0.71 6.16
C SER A 7 18.46 0.25 7.29
N ALA A 8 18.17 1.50 6.94
CA ALA A 8 17.78 2.55 7.87
C ALA A 8 16.26 2.84 7.85
N VAL A 9 15.52 2.15 7.01
CA VAL A 9 14.08 2.39 6.82
C VAL A 9 13.30 1.52 7.81
N PRO A 10 12.40 2.11 8.62
CA PRO A 10 11.44 1.32 9.38
C PRO A 10 10.60 0.48 8.40
N LEU A 11 10.36 -0.78 8.76
CA LEU A 11 9.46 -1.62 7.98
C LEU A 11 8.08 -0.99 8.00
N GLY A 12 7.54 -0.67 6.82
CA GLY A 12 6.15 -0.24 6.68
C GLY A 12 5.20 -1.41 6.90
N ASP A 13 3.91 -1.10 7.05
CA ASP A 13 2.87 -2.11 7.17
C ASP A 13 2.93 -3.07 5.96
N GLY A 14 3.00 -4.36 6.25
CA GLY A 14 3.05 -5.43 5.24
C GLY A 14 4.44 -5.78 4.71
N LEU A 15 5.51 -5.09 5.13
CA LEU A 15 6.88 -5.50 4.82
C LEU A 15 7.39 -6.49 5.87
N THR A 16 8.04 -7.54 5.42
CA THR A 16 8.72 -8.49 6.31
C THR A 16 10.19 -8.09 6.46
N VAL A 17 10.79 -8.40 7.60
CA VAL A 17 12.22 -8.16 7.82
C VAL A 17 13.09 -9.01 6.87
N ASP A 18 12.54 -10.07 6.33
CA ASP A 18 13.24 -11.00 5.44
C ASP A 18 13.54 -10.37 4.06
N GLU A 19 12.65 -9.48 3.57
CA GLU A 19 12.80 -8.81 2.27
C GLU A 19 14.11 -8.00 2.16
N PRO A 20 14.43 -7.02 3.02
CA PRO A 20 15.68 -6.29 2.90
C PRO A 20 16.91 -7.16 3.14
N LEU A 21 16.79 -8.24 3.93
CA LEU A 21 17.89 -9.18 4.20
C LEU A 21 18.17 -10.06 2.98
N GLY A 22 17.12 -10.68 2.42
CA GLY A 22 17.23 -11.49 1.21
C GLY A 22 17.80 -10.67 0.04
N HIS A 23 17.27 -9.46 -0.15
CA HIS A 23 17.75 -8.54 -1.18
C HIS A 23 19.23 -8.13 -0.99
N ALA A 24 19.64 -7.79 0.23
CA ALA A 24 21.02 -7.42 0.52
C ALA A 24 21.99 -8.55 0.19
N LEU A 25 21.65 -9.79 0.51
CA LEU A 25 22.49 -10.95 0.18
C LEU A 25 22.44 -11.26 -1.31
N ALA A 26 21.28 -11.29 -1.92
CA ALA A 26 21.16 -11.62 -3.33
C ALA A 26 21.87 -10.60 -4.24
N ALA A 27 21.69 -9.30 -3.97
CA ALA A 27 22.21 -8.24 -4.83
C ALA A 27 23.65 -7.83 -4.54
N LEU A 28 24.06 -7.81 -3.25
CA LEU A 28 25.27 -7.14 -2.82
C LEU A 28 26.36 -8.07 -2.32
N ASP A 29 26.10 -9.38 -2.14
CA ASP A 29 27.02 -10.29 -1.45
C ASP A 29 27.46 -9.65 -0.10
N ALA A 30 26.50 -9.22 0.69
CA ALA A 30 26.75 -8.41 1.85
C ALA A 30 27.39 -9.23 2.97
N GLN A 31 28.61 -8.91 3.33
CA GLN A 31 29.30 -9.52 4.48
C GLN A 31 28.83 -8.92 5.82
N TRP A 32 28.27 -7.74 5.78
CA TRP A 32 27.72 -7.02 6.92
C TRP A 32 26.35 -6.49 6.62
N VAL A 33 25.40 -6.76 7.49
CA VAL A 33 24.05 -6.20 7.41
C VAL A 33 23.79 -5.43 8.69
N ILE A 34 23.53 -4.12 8.56
CA ILE A 34 23.20 -3.24 9.67
C ILE A 34 21.72 -2.87 9.55
N LEU A 35 20.96 -3.14 10.59
CA LEU A 35 19.55 -2.82 10.69
C LEU A 35 19.33 -1.72 11.73
N ALA A 36 18.41 -0.79 11.42
CA ALA A 36 17.97 0.19 12.41
C ALA A 36 17.18 -0.50 13.53
N VAL A 37 17.30 0.02 14.76
CA VAL A 37 16.61 -0.53 15.94
C VAL A 37 15.10 -0.74 15.73
N PRO A 38 14.35 0.19 15.09
CA PRO A 38 12.92 -0.02 14.81
C PRO A 38 12.63 -1.22 13.90
N ALA A 39 13.57 -1.63 13.05
CA ALA A 39 13.42 -2.80 12.19
C ALA A 39 13.66 -4.13 12.94
N ILE A 40 14.16 -4.09 14.16
CA ILE A 40 14.50 -5.27 14.97
C ILE A 40 13.31 -5.65 15.87
N ALA A 41 12.63 -4.66 16.44
CA ALA A 41 11.59 -4.86 17.43
C ALA A 41 10.44 -5.74 16.87
N GLY A 42 10.15 -6.85 17.54
CA GLY A 42 9.14 -7.85 17.14
C GLY A 42 9.60 -8.84 16.08
N HIS A 43 10.84 -8.75 15.61
CA HIS A 43 11.40 -9.64 14.59
C HIS A 43 12.64 -10.42 15.06
N GLU A 44 12.93 -10.40 16.34
CA GLU A 44 14.19 -10.88 16.93
C GLU A 44 14.44 -12.37 16.62
N GLU A 45 13.41 -13.21 16.63
CA GLU A 45 13.55 -14.63 16.33
C GLU A 45 13.93 -14.87 14.87
N ARG A 46 13.29 -14.17 13.93
CA ARG A 46 13.60 -14.26 12.49
C ARG A 46 15.03 -13.78 12.22
N LEU A 47 15.40 -12.65 12.81
CA LEU A 47 16.75 -12.10 12.70
C LEU A 47 17.82 -13.04 13.29
N ARG A 48 17.51 -13.72 14.39
CA ARG A 48 18.41 -14.72 14.98
C ARG A 48 18.60 -15.90 14.05
N LYS A 49 17.53 -16.41 13.43
CA LYS A 49 17.60 -17.50 12.43
C LYS A 49 18.45 -17.07 11.24
N PHE A 50 18.21 -15.88 10.69
CA PHE A 50 18.99 -15.34 9.60
C PHE A 50 20.47 -15.17 9.97
N ALA A 51 20.76 -14.59 11.12
CA ALA A 51 22.12 -14.42 11.61
C ALA A 51 22.84 -15.76 11.85
N SER A 52 22.12 -16.82 12.24
CA SER A 52 22.70 -18.15 12.37
C SER A 52 23.19 -18.73 11.05
N VAL A 53 22.40 -18.51 9.98
CA VAL A 53 22.79 -18.91 8.61
C VAL A 53 24.04 -18.14 8.15
N LEU A 54 24.05 -16.80 8.31
CA LEU A 54 25.20 -15.99 7.92
C LEU A 54 26.47 -16.32 8.68
N ARG A 55 26.38 -16.56 9.98
CA ARG A 55 27.54 -16.92 10.81
C ARG A 55 28.12 -18.30 10.48
N ALA A 56 27.32 -19.16 9.88
CA ALA A 56 27.76 -20.48 9.43
C ALA A 56 28.56 -20.42 8.14
N LEU A 57 28.47 -19.33 7.38
CA LEU A 57 29.29 -19.09 6.17
C LEU A 57 30.63 -18.51 6.57
N PRO A 58 31.72 -18.90 5.89
CA PRO A 58 33.03 -18.28 6.11
C PRO A 58 33.02 -16.81 5.65
N ALA A 59 33.75 -15.96 6.36
CA ALA A 59 33.84 -14.52 6.10
C ALA A 59 34.74 -14.20 4.89
N TRP A 60 34.61 -14.95 3.80
CA TRP A 60 35.39 -14.77 2.58
C TRP A 60 34.53 -14.22 1.45
N GLN A 61 35.17 -13.58 0.48
CA GLN A 61 34.47 -13.10 -0.69
C GLN A 61 33.99 -14.27 -1.55
N ALA A 62 32.69 -14.37 -1.70
CA ALA A 62 32.09 -15.41 -2.54
C ALA A 62 32.34 -15.14 -4.02
N GLN A 63 32.55 -16.19 -4.78
CA GLN A 63 32.54 -16.12 -6.24
C GLN A 63 31.13 -16.46 -6.75
N PRO A 64 30.56 -15.67 -7.66
CA PRO A 64 29.30 -16.01 -8.27
C PRO A 64 29.45 -17.38 -8.95
N SER A 65 28.59 -18.31 -8.59
CA SER A 65 28.43 -19.56 -9.32
C SER A 65 27.89 -19.21 -10.69
N VAL A 66 28.54 -19.68 -11.73
CA VAL A 66 28.12 -19.39 -13.10
C VAL A 66 26.70 -19.88 -13.31
N ALA A 67 25.88 -18.95 -13.77
CA ALA A 67 24.44 -19.12 -13.92
C ALA A 67 24.07 -20.33 -14.78
N SER A 68 22.94 -20.85 -14.43
CA SER A 68 22.12 -21.88 -15.00
C SER A 68 21.93 -21.84 -16.52
N GLY A 69 21.69 -23.01 -17.09
CA GLY A 69 21.12 -23.17 -18.42
C GLY A 69 19.64 -22.74 -18.53
N ASP A 70 19.05 -22.22 -17.45
CA ASP A 70 17.66 -21.80 -17.45
C ASP A 70 17.57 -20.32 -17.93
N GLN A 71 16.84 -20.09 -19.01
CA GLN A 71 16.62 -18.74 -19.55
C GLN A 71 15.72 -17.86 -18.68
N LYS A 72 15.07 -18.45 -17.66
CA LYS A 72 14.13 -17.77 -16.78
C LYS A 72 14.83 -17.34 -15.50
N ASP A 73 14.86 -16.03 -15.28
CA ASP A 73 15.38 -15.47 -14.03
C ASP A 73 14.28 -15.40 -12.96
N TYR A 74 14.39 -16.25 -11.96
CA TYR A 74 13.49 -16.24 -10.79
C TYR A 74 14.06 -15.48 -9.57
N GLY A 75 15.13 -14.73 -9.74
CA GLY A 75 15.71 -13.93 -8.65
C GLY A 75 16.44 -14.78 -7.61
N ILE A 76 17.04 -15.89 -8.01
CA ILE A 76 17.85 -16.72 -7.14
C ILE A 76 19.33 -16.41 -7.35
N ALA A 77 20.01 -16.01 -6.28
CA ALA A 77 21.45 -15.85 -6.27
C ALA A 77 22.11 -17.10 -5.68
N VAL A 78 23.09 -17.66 -6.38
CA VAL A 78 23.90 -18.79 -5.91
C VAL A 78 25.36 -18.38 -5.95
N ARG A 79 26.05 -18.52 -4.82
CA ARG A 79 27.48 -18.23 -4.69
C ARG A 79 28.21 -19.39 -4.06
N ALA A 80 29.45 -19.61 -4.47
CA ALA A 80 30.31 -20.63 -3.91
C ALA A 80 31.50 -19.98 -3.19
N LEU A 81 31.75 -20.45 -1.98
CA LEU A 81 32.95 -20.12 -1.19
C LEU A 81 33.66 -21.42 -0.88
N GLY A 82 34.96 -21.49 -1.11
CA GLY A 82 35.69 -22.73 -0.88
C GLY A 82 37.01 -22.52 -0.17
N ASP A 83 37.38 -23.50 0.65
CA ASP A 83 38.74 -23.64 1.16
C ASP A 83 39.42 -24.90 0.57
N GLN A 84 40.51 -25.30 1.18
CA GLN A 84 41.27 -26.46 0.71
C GLN A 84 40.58 -27.81 1.06
N THR A 85 39.55 -27.80 1.88
CA THR A 85 38.91 -29.02 2.41
C THR A 85 37.42 -29.10 2.13
N GLN A 86 36.74 -27.97 1.99
CA GLN A 86 35.29 -27.92 1.86
C GLN A 86 34.84 -26.75 0.99
N THR A 87 33.62 -26.83 0.49
CA THR A 87 32.95 -25.78 -0.27
C THR A 87 31.64 -25.41 0.41
N PHE A 88 31.37 -24.12 0.48
CA PHE A 88 30.10 -23.59 0.98
C PHE A 88 29.32 -23.01 -0.20
N LEU A 89 28.01 -23.26 -0.22
CA LEU A 89 27.09 -22.62 -1.16
C LEU A 89 26.21 -21.66 -0.35
N GLU A 90 26.21 -20.41 -0.72
CA GLU A 90 25.24 -19.42 -0.29
C GLU A 90 24.17 -19.31 -1.37
N ILE A 91 22.91 -19.53 -0.98
CA ILE A 91 21.78 -19.50 -1.91
C ILE A 91 20.73 -18.55 -1.34
N ALA A 92 20.45 -17.46 -2.03
CA ALA A 92 19.48 -16.45 -1.60
C ALA A 92 18.32 -16.36 -2.60
N ASN A 93 17.11 -16.32 -2.07
CA ASN A 93 15.88 -16.06 -2.82
C ASN A 93 15.50 -14.57 -2.66
N ASP A 94 15.58 -13.81 -3.72
CA ASP A 94 15.23 -12.37 -3.76
C ASP A 94 13.78 -12.14 -4.22
N THR A 95 12.87 -13.05 -3.86
CA THR A 95 11.46 -12.92 -4.24
C THR A 95 10.51 -13.20 -3.07
N PRO A 96 9.28 -12.66 -3.13
CA PRO A 96 8.24 -12.95 -2.13
C PRO A 96 7.64 -14.36 -2.28
N TYR A 97 8.19 -15.20 -3.14
CA TYR A 97 7.64 -16.50 -3.46
C TYR A 97 8.52 -17.64 -2.92
N PRO A 98 7.93 -18.75 -2.43
CA PRO A 98 8.69 -19.96 -2.15
C PRO A 98 9.14 -20.58 -3.47
N ILE A 99 10.42 -20.94 -3.56
CA ILE A 99 11.01 -21.49 -4.78
C ILE A 99 11.78 -22.76 -4.44
N ARG A 100 11.52 -23.82 -5.21
CA ARG A 100 12.37 -25.01 -5.23
C ARG A 100 13.40 -24.87 -6.32
N LEU A 101 14.65 -25.12 -6.01
CA LEU A 101 15.71 -25.20 -6.99
C LEU A 101 16.36 -26.60 -6.97
N ALA A 102 16.82 -27.03 -8.12
CA ALA A 102 17.67 -28.23 -8.26
C ALA A 102 18.89 -27.87 -9.10
N GLY A 103 20.02 -28.46 -8.79
CA GLY A 103 21.25 -28.30 -9.55
C GLY A 103 22.12 -29.54 -9.44
N LEU A 104 23.10 -29.66 -10.34
CA LEU A 104 24.09 -30.69 -10.32
C LEU A 104 25.25 -30.32 -9.39
N LEU A 105 25.50 -31.17 -8.41
CA LEU A 105 26.64 -31.06 -7.52
C LEU A 105 27.77 -32.01 -8.04
N ASP A 106 28.80 -31.41 -8.59
CA ASP A 106 30.03 -32.08 -8.93
C ASP A 106 30.99 -32.04 -7.73
N ALA A 107 31.07 -33.15 -7.04
CA ALA A 107 31.94 -33.32 -5.88
C ALA A 107 32.33 -34.81 -5.74
N PRO A 108 33.56 -35.10 -5.28
CA PRO A 108 33.99 -36.49 -5.05
C PRO A 108 33.05 -37.20 -4.10
N ALA A 109 32.74 -38.48 -4.42
CA ALA A 109 32.01 -39.30 -3.49
C ALA A 109 32.99 -39.96 -2.47
N PRO A 110 32.63 -40.02 -1.18
CA PRO A 110 31.35 -39.70 -0.54
C PRO A 110 31.35 -38.35 0.18
N ALA A 111 31.38 -37.24 -0.54
CA ALA A 111 31.28 -35.91 0.12
C ALA A 111 29.96 -35.76 0.88
N SER A 112 30.04 -35.36 2.14
CA SER A 112 28.86 -34.97 2.94
C SER A 112 28.28 -33.63 2.43
N VAL A 113 26.97 -33.51 2.49
CA VAL A 113 26.25 -32.26 2.19
C VAL A 113 25.35 -31.91 3.35
N GLU A 114 25.46 -30.72 3.88
CA GLU A 114 24.73 -30.29 5.08
C GLU A 114 24.15 -28.90 4.88
N ASP A 115 22.87 -28.72 5.20
CA ASP A 115 22.25 -27.41 5.38
C ASP A 115 22.59 -26.90 6.78
N LEU A 116 23.44 -25.89 6.85
CA LEU A 116 23.95 -25.36 8.12
C LEU A 116 22.89 -24.54 8.87
N GLY A 117 21.96 -23.90 8.13
CA GLY A 117 20.88 -23.13 8.73
C GLY A 117 19.84 -24.02 9.42
N ARG A 118 19.60 -25.21 8.88
CA ARG A 118 18.65 -26.19 9.42
C ARG A 118 19.31 -27.30 10.22
N ASN A 119 20.63 -27.34 10.23
CA ASN A 119 21.44 -28.41 10.80
C ASN A 119 20.99 -29.79 10.29
N LEU A 120 20.78 -29.92 8.99
CA LEU A 120 20.21 -31.07 8.32
C LEU A 120 21.20 -31.64 7.31
N ARG A 121 21.44 -32.96 7.38
CA ARG A 121 22.18 -33.65 6.34
C ARG A 121 21.31 -33.83 5.09
N LEU A 122 21.80 -33.32 3.98
CA LEU A 122 21.17 -33.49 2.68
C LEU A 122 21.73 -34.71 1.96
N VAL A 123 20.87 -35.42 1.24
CA VAL A 123 21.24 -36.56 0.45
C VAL A 123 21.01 -36.29 -1.03
N PRO A 124 22.04 -35.80 -1.76
CA PRO A 124 21.91 -35.60 -3.20
C PRO A 124 21.64 -36.94 -3.90
N GLN A 125 20.74 -36.92 -4.88
CA GLN A 125 20.34 -38.08 -5.66
C GLN A 125 21.32 -38.29 -6.82
N ALA A 126 21.58 -39.53 -7.21
CA ALA A 126 22.40 -39.82 -8.38
C ALA A 126 21.73 -39.28 -9.67
N ALA A 127 22.48 -38.58 -10.50
CA ALA A 127 22.01 -38.02 -11.76
C ALA A 127 23.11 -38.09 -12.83
N THR A 128 22.73 -37.98 -14.10
CA THR A 128 23.68 -37.91 -15.20
C THR A 128 24.60 -36.69 -15.06
N GLY A 129 25.87 -36.89 -15.00
CA GLY A 129 26.85 -35.79 -14.86
C GLY A 129 27.18 -35.39 -13.42
N GLY A 130 26.63 -36.08 -12.42
CA GLY A 130 26.93 -35.76 -11.02
C GLY A 130 25.86 -36.22 -10.04
N ARG A 131 25.62 -35.45 -9.01
CA ARG A 131 24.56 -35.72 -8.02
C ARG A 131 23.59 -34.49 -8.00
N GLN A 132 22.31 -34.78 -8.13
CA GLN A 132 21.29 -33.72 -8.06
C GLN A 132 21.05 -33.32 -6.60
N LEU A 133 21.20 -32.04 -6.29
CA LEU A 133 20.87 -31.44 -5.02
C LEU A 133 19.61 -30.60 -5.20
N VAL A 134 18.58 -30.86 -4.37
CA VAL A 134 17.31 -30.12 -4.38
C VAL A 134 17.22 -29.32 -3.09
N ILE A 135 16.84 -28.05 -3.19
CA ILE A 135 16.75 -27.11 -2.07
C ILE A 135 15.43 -26.33 -2.17
N ASP A 136 14.67 -26.32 -1.09
CA ASP A 136 13.47 -25.49 -0.96
C ASP A 136 13.82 -24.20 -0.22
N LEU A 137 13.57 -23.08 -0.86
CA LEU A 137 13.78 -21.74 -0.33
C LEU A 137 12.44 -21.08 0.02
N LEU A 138 12.37 -20.54 1.22
CA LEU A 138 11.26 -19.69 1.63
C LEU A 138 11.32 -18.33 0.91
N PRO A 139 10.22 -17.54 0.90
CA PRO A 139 10.25 -16.17 0.46
C PRO A 139 11.38 -15.38 1.14
N TYR A 140 12.21 -14.71 0.35
CA TYR A 140 13.40 -14.00 0.81
C TYR A 140 14.36 -14.84 1.68
N GLY A 141 14.26 -16.16 1.55
CA GLY A 141 15.02 -17.10 2.36
C GLY A 141 16.46 -17.24 1.88
N VAL A 142 17.33 -17.54 2.84
CA VAL A 142 18.74 -17.82 2.59
C VAL A 142 19.07 -19.24 3.11
N SER A 143 19.85 -19.98 2.33
CA SER A 143 20.36 -21.27 2.72
C SER A 143 21.90 -21.30 2.62
N ALA A 144 22.54 -21.82 3.65
CA ALA A 144 23.98 -22.05 3.69
C ALA A 144 24.24 -23.56 3.66
N ILE A 145 24.81 -24.05 2.55
CA ILE A 145 25.09 -25.47 2.35
C ILE A 145 26.59 -25.71 2.45
N ARG A 146 27.01 -26.66 3.29
CA ARG A 146 28.38 -27.12 3.37
C ARG A 146 28.53 -28.44 2.59
N VAL A 147 29.50 -28.48 1.70
CA VAL A 147 29.92 -29.65 0.96
C VAL A 147 31.30 -30.09 1.45
N GLY A 148 31.45 -31.29 2.00
CA GLY A 148 32.70 -31.86 2.50
C GLY A 148 33.67 -32.25 1.40
N ALA A 149 33.91 -31.34 0.44
CA ALA A 149 34.87 -31.50 -0.64
C ALA A 149 35.38 -30.14 -1.05
N ALA A 150 36.71 -30.01 -1.28
CA ALA A 150 37.30 -28.85 -1.86
C ALA A 150 36.84 -28.65 -3.31
N LYS A 151 36.62 -27.39 -3.70
CA LYS A 151 36.32 -27.00 -5.10
C LYS A 151 35.10 -27.72 -5.70
N ALA A 152 34.11 -28.11 -4.85
CA ALA A 152 32.86 -28.62 -5.38
C ALA A 152 32.19 -27.56 -6.26
N ARG A 153 31.56 -28.00 -7.35
CA ARG A 153 30.83 -27.14 -8.28
C ARG A 153 29.35 -27.45 -8.19
N PHE A 154 28.55 -26.39 -8.19
CA PHE A 154 27.11 -26.47 -8.29
C PHE A 154 26.66 -25.78 -9.57
N SER A 155 26.15 -26.54 -10.51
CA SER A 155 25.85 -26.11 -11.87
C SER A 155 24.48 -26.60 -12.34
N ASP A 156 24.10 -26.24 -13.57
CA ASP A 156 22.83 -26.62 -14.21
C ASP A 156 21.63 -26.39 -13.30
N ILE A 157 21.62 -25.20 -12.72
CA ILE A 157 20.62 -24.81 -11.74
C ILE A 157 19.30 -24.56 -12.46
N THR A 158 18.26 -25.27 -12.07
CA THR A 158 16.89 -25.10 -12.56
C THR A 158 15.98 -24.77 -11.40
N THR A 159 15.11 -23.79 -11.60
CA THR A 159 14.15 -23.33 -10.61
C THR A 159 12.75 -23.83 -10.93
N TYR A 160 12.04 -24.29 -9.90
CA TYR A 160 10.71 -24.88 -10.00
C TYR A 160 9.73 -24.09 -9.10
N PRO A 161 9.15 -22.99 -9.58
CA PRO A 161 8.04 -22.37 -8.87
C PRO A 161 6.83 -23.29 -8.91
N SER A 162 6.03 -23.29 -7.85
CA SER A 162 4.77 -24.04 -7.85
C SER A 162 3.74 -23.37 -8.78
N ASP A 163 2.74 -24.13 -9.20
CA ASP A 163 1.64 -23.59 -10.02
C ASP A 163 0.93 -22.43 -9.32
N ALA A 164 0.80 -22.48 -8.00
CA ALA A 164 0.25 -21.39 -7.21
C ALA A 164 1.08 -20.09 -7.31
N VAL A 165 2.41 -20.21 -7.35
CA VAL A 165 3.32 -19.05 -7.55
C VAL A 165 3.16 -18.50 -8.95
N LEU A 166 3.11 -19.33 -9.97
CA LEU A 166 2.92 -18.90 -11.36
C LEU A 166 1.56 -18.18 -11.54
N THR A 167 0.49 -18.76 -11.01
CA THR A 167 -0.84 -18.13 -11.02
C THR A 167 -0.85 -16.80 -10.27
N GLY A 168 -0.17 -16.72 -9.12
CA GLY A 168 -0.02 -15.48 -8.37
C GLY A 168 0.72 -14.38 -9.13
N MET A 169 1.81 -14.74 -9.82
CA MET A 169 2.56 -13.81 -10.69
C MET A 169 1.71 -13.32 -11.86
N GLU A 170 0.93 -14.19 -12.48
CA GLU A 170 0.04 -13.84 -13.57
C GLU A 170 -1.07 -12.89 -13.10
N ALA A 171 -1.71 -13.18 -11.98
CA ALA A 171 -2.71 -12.30 -11.38
C ALA A 171 -2.12 -10.91 -11.08
N GLN A 172 -0.90 -10.86 -10.52
CA GLN A 172 -0.19 -9.61 -10.26
C GLN A 172 0.16 -8.86 -11.56
N TYR A 173 0.57 -9.56 -12.61
CA TYR A 173 0.80 -8.96 -13.92
C TYR A 173 -0.48 -8.28 -14.47
N HIS A 174 -1.63 -8.94 -14.37
CA HIS A 174 -2.90 -8.37 -14.81
C HIS A 174 -3.30 -7.15 -13.99
N GLU A 175 -3.10 -7.18 -12.67
CA GLU A 175 -3.38 -6.04 -11.80
C GLU A 175 -2.50 -4.84 -12.16
N LEU A 176 -1.18 -5.03 -12.32
CA LEU A 176 -0.26 -3.96 -12.74
C LEU A 176 -0.61 -3.40 -14.13
N SER A 177 -1.07 -4.25 -15.04
CA SER A 177 -1.54 -3.84 -16.37
C SER A 177 -2.78 -2.94 -16.26
N ASN A 178 -3.74 -3.31 -15.41
CA ASN A 178 -4.94 -2.51 -15.14
C ASN A 178 -4.57 -1.16 -14.49
N GLN A 179 -3.65 -1.15 -13.54
CA GLN A 179 -3.15 0.08 -12.91
C GLN A 179 -2.50 1.01 -13.93
N LEU A 180 -1.67 0.48 -14.82
CA LEU A 180 -1.05 1.26 -15.90
C LEU A 180 -2.12 1.84 -16.86
N ALA A 181 -3.11 1.04 -17.22
CA ALA A 181 -4.21 1.49 -18.06
C ALA A 181 -5.02 2.62 -17.39
N ARG A 182 -5.23 2.56 -16.07
CA ARG A 182 -5.86 3.64 -15.29
C ARG A 182 -5.01 4.91 -15.29
N LEU A 183 -3.69 4.81 -15.03
CA LEU A 183 -2.78 5.94 -15.09
C LEU A 183 -2.74 6.62 -16.47
N ASN A 184 -2.91 5.84 -17.54
CA ASN A 184 -2.90 6.35 -18.90
C ASN A 184 -4.24 6.97 -19.34
N ARG A 185 -5.37 6.60 -18.72
CA ARG A 185 -6.69 7.18 -19.03
C ARG A 185 -6.79 8.68 -18.77
N GLY A 186 -5.73 9.26 -18.28
CA GLY A 186 -5.48 10.69 -18.30
C GLY A 186 -6.36 11.49 -17.35
N SER A 187 -5.81 12.54 -16.86
CA SER A 187 -6.43 13.73 -16.30
C SER A 187 -7.47 14.34 -17.26
N GLY A 188 -8.60 13.68 -17.43
CA GLY A 188 -9.79 14.31 -18.00
C GLY A 188 -10.19 15.48 -17.11
N SER A 189 -10.52 16.58 -17.72
CA SER A 189 -10.97 17.81 -17.10
C SER A 189 -12.15 17.55 -16.16
N GLY A 190 -11.96 17.90 -14.87
CA GLY A 190 -13.02 17.92 -13.87
C GLY A 190 -13.00 16.66 -12.97
N ILE A 191 -12.97 16.92 -11.67
CA ILE A 191 -13.27 15.93 -10.66
C ILE A 191 -14.78 15.81 -10.65
N GLY A 192 -15.28 14.57 -10.75
CA GLY A 192 -16.72 14.36 -10.61
C GLY A 192 -17.17 14.82 -9.23
N GLU A 193 -18.24 15.54 -9.19
CA GLU A 193 -18.89 15.99 -7.95
C GLU A 193 -20.15 15.15 -7.70
N PRO A 194 -20.60 15.01 -6.45
CA PRO A 194 -21.89 14.44 -6.19
C PRO A 194 -22.99 15.27 -6.84
N PRO A 195 -24.08 14.66 -7.29
CA PRO A 195 -25.17 15.41 -7.89
C PRO A 195 -25.78 16.39 -6.88
N ASN A 196 -26.14 17.59 -7.34
CA ASN A 196 -26.70 18.69 -6.53
C ASN A 196 -25.95 18.92 -5.21
N PRO A 197 -24.67 19.35 -5.28
CA PRO A 197 -23.82 19.45 -4.10
C PRO A 197 -24.16 20.64 -3.19
N GLY A 198 -24.84 21.67 -3.72
CA GLY A 198 -25.34 22.85 -3.00
C GLY A 198 -26.80 22.72 -2.56
N PHE A 199 -27.44 21.55 -2.76
CA PHE A 199 -28.82 21.28 -2.39
C PHE A 199 -29.83 22.28 -2.90
N GLU A 200 -29.54 22.91 -4.02
CA GLU A 200 -30.42 23.88 -4.62
C GLU A 200 -31.73 23.24 -5.08
N PRO A 201 -32.88 23.92 -4.91
CA PRO A 201 -34.13 23.42 -5.43
C PRO A 201 -34.05 23.31 -6.96
N GLU A 202 -34.45 22.16 -7.50
CA GLU A 202 -34.52 22.01 -8.96
C GLU A 202 -35.46 23.07 -9.53
N PRO A 203 -35.04 23.78 -10.62
CA PRO A 203 -35.91 24.71 -11.27
C PRO A 203 -37.18 23.95 -11.67
N SER A 204 -38.34 24.38 -11.14
CA SER A 204 -39.62 23.80 -11.48
C SER A 204 -39.78 23.85 -12.99
N VAL A 205 -39.67 22.68 -13.64
CA VAL A 205 -40.02 22.55 -15.05
C VAL A 205 -41.44 23.11 -15.16
N PRO A 206 -41.70 24.14 -16.01
CA PRO A 206 -43.02 24.67 -16.16
C PRO A 206 -43.95 23.48 -16.51
N VAL A 207 -44.83 23.13 -15.60
CA VAL A 207 -45.84 22.10 -15.84
C VAL A 207 -46.63 22.60 -17.01
N GLN A 208 -46.41 22.07 -18.21
CA GLN A 208 -47.33 22.26 -19.31
C GLN A 208 -48.73 21.89 -18.79
N PRO A 209 -49.73 22.75 -18.92
CA PRO A 209 -51.06 22.46 -18.43
C PRO A 209 -51.50 21.11 -19.01
N ALA A 210 -51.48 20.10 -18.18
CA ALA A 210 -51.92 18.78 -18.56
C ALA A 210 -53.38 18.88 -18.96
N HIS A 211 -53.70 18.49 -20.19
CA HIS A 211 -55.05 18.19 -20.61
C HIS A 211 -55.66 17.25 -19.58
N ASN A 212 -56.70 17.74 -18.91
CA ASN A 212 -57.49 17.04 -17.90
C ASN A 212 -57.87 15.64 -18.35
N THR A 213 -57.15 14.63 -17.89
CA THR A 213 -57.65 13.27 -17.83
C THR A 213 -58.02 13.01 -16.38
N PRO A 214 -59.32 12.83 -16.04
CA PRO A 214 -59.72 12.60 -14.67
C PRO A 214 -59.34 11.15 -14.31
N GLY A 215 -58.56 10.97 -13.26
CA GLY A 215 -58.49 9.66 -12.60
C GLY A 215 -57.15 9.07 -12.22
N ASN A 216 -56.12 9.86 -11.93
CA ASN A 216 -54.99 9.29 -11.21
C ASN A 216 -54.54 10.26 -10.10
N PRO A 217 -54.63 9.93 -8.81
CA PRO A 217 -54.06 10.76 -7.77
C PRO A 217 -52.55 10.80 -7.99
N ALA A 218 -52.02 12.04 -8.09
CA ALA A 218 -50.59 12.27 -8.18
C ALA A 218 -49.86 11.49 -7.09
N SER A 219 -49.05 10.52 -7.49
CA SER A 219 -48.20 9.80 -6.59
C SER A 219 -47.27 10.82 -5.92
N SER A 220 -47.52 11.07 -4.63
CA SER A 220 -46.57 11.81 -3.79
C SER A 220 -45.18 11.23 -3.98
N PRO A 221 -44.11 12.05 -4.10
CA PRO A 221 -42.75 11.54 -4.19
C PRO A 221 -42.51 10.60 -3.01
N ALA A 222 -41.97 9.43 -3.30
CA ALA A 222 -41.65 8.45 -2.27
C ALA A 222 -40.84 9.14 -1.18
N SER A 223 -41.35 9.16 0.04
CA SER A 223 -40.74 9.80 1.21
C SER A 223 -39.30 9.27 1.36
N GLY A 224 -38.30 10.14 1.19
CA GLY A 224 -36.89 9.82 1.44
C GLY A 224 -35.91 10.03 0.29
N GLN A 225 -36.32 10.52 -0.88
CA GLN A 225 -35.42 10.88 -1.95
C GLN A 225 -35.46 12.38 -2.27
N LEU A 226 -34.30 13.03 -2.24
CA LEU A 226 -34.14 14.42 -2.61
C LEU A 226 -33.72 14.59 -4.08
N PRO A 227 -33.85 15.82 -4.62
CA PRO A 227 -33.24 16.21 -5.88
C PRO A 227 -31.76 15.86 -5.93
N GLY A 228 -31.27 15.40 -7.12
CA GLY A 228 -29.86 15.03 -7.26
C GLY A 228 -29.49 13.64 -6.73
N GLY A 229 -30.48 12.78 -6.37
CA GLY A 229 -30.22 11.39 -6.00
C GLY A 229 -29.69 11.17 -4.58
N TRP A 230 -29.79 12.17 -3.69
CA TRP A 230 -29.53 12.01 -2.28
C TRP A 230 -30.61 11.17 -1.62
N LYS A 231 -30.23 10.25 -0.73
CA LYS A 231 -31.14 9.27 -0.11
C LYS A 231 -30.94 9.22 1.39
N LEU A 232 -32.05 9.17 2.12
CA LEU A 232 -32.06 8.88 3.54
C LEU A 232 -31.86 7.38 3.77
N GLU A 233 -30.98 7.05 4.69
CA GLU A 233 -30.72 5.70 5.19
C GLU A 233 -30.90 5.70 6.70
N GLY A 234 -32.01 5.15 7.21
CA GLY A 234 -32.31 5.15 8.64
C GLY A 234 -33.72 4.69 8.96
N GLU A 235 -34.11 4.80 10.23
CA GLU A 235 -35.41 4.36 10.75
C GLU A 235 -36.57 5.32 10.41
N LYS A 236 -37.81 4.86 10.63
CA LYS A 236 -39.05 5.50 10.15
C LYS A 236 -39.30 6.92 10.67
N ASP A 237 -38.70 7.30 11.81
CA ASP A 237 -38.98 8.59 12.46
C ASP A 237 -37.99 9.70 12.04
N CYS A 238 -37.10 9.42 11.11
CA CYS A 238 -36.13 10.38 10.56
C CYS A 238 -36.71 11.07 9.33
N SER A 239 -36.36 12.33 9.12
CA SER A 239 -36.77 13.10 7.95
C SER A 239 -35.62 13.81 7.27
N ILE A 240 -35.74 13.94 5.97
CA ILE A 240 -34.81 14.69 5.13
C ILE A 240 -35.59 15.69 4.27
N ALA A 241 -35.11 16.90 4.18
CA ALA A 241 -35.74 17.98 3.41
C ALA A 241 -34.71 19.02 2.92
N ILE A 242 -35.06 19.82 1.96
CA ILE A 242 -34.34 21.06 1.64
C ILE A 242 -34.91 22.17 2.53
N ASP A 243 -34.04 22.84 3.26
CA ASP A 243 -34.39 23.96 4.15
C ASP A 243 -33.90 25.28 3.55
N ALA A 244 -34.84 26.13 3.15
CA ALA A 244 -34.56 27.45 2.59
C ALA A 244 -34.50 28.56 3.65
N SER A 245 -34.72 28.24 4.92
CA SER A 245 -34.83 29.26 5.98
C SER A 245 -33.50 29.90 6.35
N ASN A 246 -32.40 29.15 6.27
CA ASN A 246 -31.07 29.62 6.63
C ASN A 246 -29.96 28.77 5.96
N PRO A 247 -29.87 28.77 4.62
CA PRO A 247 -28.77 28.11 3.91
C PRO A 247 -27.44 28.80 4.22
N HIS A 248 -26.31 28.09 4.05
CA HIS A 248 -25.00 28.72 4.09
C HIS A 248 -24.79 29.58 2.86
N SER A 249 -25.15 29.07 1.68
CA SER A 249 -25.17 29.83 0.42
C SER A 249 -26.39 29.46 -0.42
N GLY A 250 -26.61 30.14 -1.53
CA GLY A 250 -27.68 29.81 -2.47
C GLY A 250 -29.09 29.95 -1.87
N GLN A 251 -30.00 29.03 -2.22
CA GLN A 251 -31.42 29.08 -1.87
C GLN A 251 -31.84 27.93 -0.94
N GLY A 252 -30.98 26.94 -0.68
CA GLY A 252 -31.35 25.79 0.14
C GLY A 252 -30.16 25.09 0.76
N SER A 253 -30.40 24.39 1.84
CA SER A 253 -29.46 23.45 2.48
C SER A 253 -30.15 22.14 2.77
N LEU A 254 -29.41 21.04 2.85
CA LEU A 254 -29.96 19.78 3.28
C LEU A 254 -30.20 19.80 4.77
N LYS A 255 -31.42 19.45 5.21
CA LYS A 255 -31.79 19.29 6.61
C LYS A 255 -32.12 17.83 6.89
N LEU A 256 -31.39 17.23 7.81
CA LEU A 256 -31.59 15.88 8.32
C LEU A 256 -32.04 15.97 9.79
N THR A 257 -33.24 15.48 10.10
CA THR A 257 -33.75 15.43 11.48
C THR A 257 -33.84 13.99 11.94
N ALA A 258 -33.22 13.69 13.07
CA ALA A 258 -33.09 12.35 13.61
C ALA A 258 -33.32 12.32 15.13
N PRO A 259 -34.50 11.89 15.60
CA PRO A 259 -34.72 11.64 17.01
C PRO A 259 -34.02 10.39 17.52
N VAL A 260 -33.67 9.46 16.60
CA VAL A 260 -32.93 8.21 16.86
C VAL A 260 -31.71 8.14 15.97
N VAL A 261 -30.60 7.65 16.47
CA VAL A 261 -29.33 7.53 15.77
C VAL A 261 -28.78 6.10 15.85
N PRO A 262 -27.94 5.66 14.90
CA PRO A 262 -27.38 6.42 13.78
C PRO A 262 -28.37 6.56 12.60
N VAL A 263 -28.34 7.70 11.97
CA VAL A 263 -29.07 7.95 10.72
C VAL A 263 -28.13 8.63 9.73
N SER A 264 -28.28 8.33 8.47
CA SER A 264 -27.39 8.89 7.45
C SER A 264 -28.12 9.31 6.17
N VAL A 265 -27.47 10.19 5.44
CA VAL A 265 -27.83 10.56 4.08
C VAL A 265 -26.67 10.25 3.15
N SER A 266 -26.96 9.61 2.03
CA SER A 266 -25.98 9.23 1.03
C SER A 266 -26.22 9.96 -0.29
N SER A 267 -25.14 10.42 -0.94
CA SER A 267 -25.19 11.00 -2.29
C SER A 267 -25.47 9.95 -3.35
N GLY A 268 -25.87 10.39 -4.53
CA GLY A 268 -25.72 9.60 -5.76
C GLY A 268 -24.25 9.24 -6.01
N SER A 269 -24.03 8.24 -6.83
CA SER A 269 -22.67 7.83 -7.22
C SER A 269 -22.07 8.85 -8.20
N PHE A 270 -20.76 9.10 -8.04
CA PHE A 270 -19.96 9.93 -8.94
C PHE A 270 -18.58 9.30 -9.13
N VAL A 271 -17.84 9.75 -10.14
CA VAL A 271 -16.47 9.25 -10.40
C VAL A 271 -15.48 10.37 -10.09
N PRO A 272 -14.69 10.26 -9.00
CA PRO A 272 -13.61 11.19 -8.74
C PRO A 272 -12.44 10.87 -9.67
N ASN A 273 -12.40 11.50 -10.83
CA ASN A 273 -11.44 11.22 -11.89
C ASN A 273 -9.99 11.35 -11.42
N SER A 274 -9.22 10.27 -11.59
CA SER A 274 -7.73 10.22 -11.58
C SER A 274 -7.02 10.97 -10.44
N ALA A 275 -7.70 11.31 -9.37
CA ALA A 275 -7.10 12.00 -8.24
C ALA A 275 -6.26 11.03 -7.40
N SER A 276 -5.07 11.46 -6.98
CA SER A 276 -4.25 10.72 -6.01
C SER A 276 -4.69 10.96 -4.57
N SER A 277 -5.35 12.05 -4.33
CA SER A 277 -6.04 12.36 -3.08
C SER A 277 -7.32 13.12 -3.37
N VAL A 278 -8.29 12.96 -2.48
CA VAL A 278 -9.58 13.67 -2.54
C VAL A 278 -9.80 14.34 -1.20
N THR A 279 -10.13 15.62 -1.23
CA THR A 279 -10.60 16.37 -0.08
C THR A 279 -12.08 16.66 -0.27
N ILE A 280 -12.91 16.19 0.66
CA ILE A 280 -14.31 16.54 0.73
C ILE A 280 -14.44 17.70 1.69
N GLN A 281 -15.04 18.79 1.23
CA GLN A 281 -15.35 19.98 2.02
C GLN A 281 -16.85 20.17 2.03
N ALA A 282 -17.42 20.52 3.16
CA ALA A 282 -18.82 20.89 3.27
C ALA A 282 -19.01 21.80 4.48
N TYR A 283 -20.04 22.62 4.44
CA TYR A 283 -20.49 23.39 5.59
C TYR A 283 -21.52 22.61 6.39
N PHE A 284 -21.37 22.64 7.70
CA PHE A 284 -22.22 21.93 8.64
C PHE A 284 -22.72 22.84 9.75
N ARG A 285 -23.93 22.58 10.22
CA ARG A 285 -24.54 23.18 11.40
C ARG A 285 -25.41 22.16 12.10
N THR A 286 -25.48 22.16 13.43
CA THR A 286 -26.27 21.19 14.18
C THR A 286 -27.08 21.84 15.32
N GLU A 287 -28.18 21.19 15.66
CA GLU A 287 -28.92 21.39 16.87
C GLU A 287 -29.25 20.02 17.48
N PRO A 288 -28.82 19.73 18.73
CA PRO A 288 -28.06 20.57 19.65
C PRO A 288 -26.60 20.84 19.22
N GLN A 289 -26.01 21.86 19.84
CA GLN A 289 -24.58 22.18 19.66
C GLN A 289 -23.69 21.00 20.03
N ASP A 290 -22.49 20.92 19.41
CA ASP A 290 -21.50 19.88 19.65
C ASP A 290 -21.93 18.44 19.31
N SER A 291 -22.94 18.33 18.43
CA SER A 291 -23.38 17.04 17.91
C SER A 291 -22.28 16.34 17.13
N GLN A 292 -22.17 15.04 17.30
CA GLN A 292 -21.20 14.23 16.56
C GLN A 292 -21.73 13.83 15.20
N VAL A 293 -20.90 14.08 14.17
CA VAL A 293 -21.18 13.74 12.77
C VAL A 293 -20.03 12.91 12.22
N ARG A 294 -20.34 11.95 11.38
CA ARG A 294 -19.39 11.13 10.67
C ARG A 294 -19.57 11.30 9.16
N LEU A 295 -18.48 11.59 8.48
CA LEU A 295 -18.43 11.60 7.02
C LEU A 295 -17.73 10.35 6.53
N TRP A 296 -18.37 9.67 5.58
CA TRP A 296 -17.81 8.53 4.86
C TRP A 296 -17.54 8.91 3.40
N ILE A 297 -16.40 8.42 2.90
CA ILE A 297 -16.13 8.28 1.47
C ILE A 297 -16.22 6.79 1.18
N GLN A 298 -17.23 6.39 0.45
CA GLN A 298 -17.44 5.02 0.03
C GLN A 298 -17.16 4.93 -1.46
N GLY A 299 -16.44 3.92 -1.90
CA GLY A 299 -16.08 3.76 -3.30
C GLY A 299 -15.73 2.34 -3.66
N GLU A 300 -15.35 2.15 -4.90
CA GLU A 300 -14.96 0.87 -5.45
C GLU A 300 -13.71 1.02 -6.31
N VAL A 301 -12.83 0.01 -6.24
CA VAL A 301 -11.60 -0.08 -7.02
C VAL A 301 -11.42 -1.51 -7.48
N GLY A 302 -11.54 -1.75 -8.80
CA GLY A 302 -11.37 -3.08 -9.36
C GLY A 302 -12.28 -4.13 -8.73
N GLY A 303 -13.51 -3.75 -8.36
CA GLY A 303 -14.47 -4.63 -7.69
C GLY A 303 -14.27 -4.78 -6.18
N LEU A 304 -13.27 -4.11 -5.59
CA LEU A 304 -13.04 -4.12 -4.14
C LEU A 304 -13.58 -2.84 -3.49
N PRO A 305 -14.21 -2.93 -2.31
CA PRO A 305 -14.73 -1.76 -1.61
C PRO A 305 -13.58 -0.89 -1.07
N TYR A 306 -13.72 0.42 -1.25
CA TYR A 306 -12.90 1.44 -0.64
C TYR A 306 -13.74 2.21 0.38
N LEU A 307 -13.26 2.32 1.62
CA LEU A 307 -13.96 2.99 2.71
C LEU A 307 -13.00 3.91 3.46
N ARG A 308 -13.39 5.18 3.62
CA ARG A 308 -12.72 6.13 4.52
C ARG A 308 -13.77 6.87 5.33
N ARG A 309 -13.47 7.13 6.59
CA ARG A 309 -14.35 7.85 7.49
C ARG A 309 -13.59 8.87 8.32
N SER A 310 -14.29 9.93 8.71
CA SER A 310 -13.82 10.88 9.71
C SER A 310 -14.97 11.29 10.59
N GLU A 311 -14.71 11.48 11.86
CA GLU A 311 -15.69 11.91 12.87
C GLU A 311 -15.27 13.26 13.44
N PHE A 312 -16.24 14.15 13.62
CA PHE A 312 -16.02 15.49 14.15
C PHE A 312 -17.27 16.00 14.86
N LYS A 313 -17.06 16.98 15.74
CA LYS A 313 -18.14 17.71 16.37
C LYS A 313 -18.50 18.92 15.53
N VAL A 314 -19.78 19.25 15.49
CA VAL A 314 -20.34 20.36 14.74
C VAL A 314 -21.06 21.30 15.70
N SER A 315 -20.82 22.62 15.53
CA SER A 315 -21.45 23.66 16.33
C SER A 315 -22.85 24.05 15.83
N SER A 316 -23.52 24.95 16.53
CA SER A 316 -24.79 25.52 16.09
C SER A 316 -24.65 26.63 15.04
N ALA A 317 -23.44 27.09 14.75
CA ALA A 317 -23.15 28.00 13.65
C ALA A 317 -22.63 27.22 12.43
N TRP A 318 -22.80 27.77 11.25
CA TRP A 318 -22.19 27.19 10.05
C TRP A 318 -20.67 27.15 10.16
N GLU A 319 -20.09 25.97 9.96
CA GLU A 319 -18.65 25.76 9.98
C GLU A 319 -18.20 24.82 8.85
N LEU A 320 -17.07 25.18 8.24
CA LEU A 320 -16.45 24.35 7.23
C LEU A 320 -15.74 23.16 7.87
N ARG A 321 -16.03 21.97 7.37
CA ARG A 321 -15.27 20.75 7.69
C ARG A 321 -14.70 20.15 6.43
N ALA A 322 -13.47 19.66 6.52
CA ALA A 322 -12.78 19.02 5.43
C ALA A 322 -12.27 17.65 5.86
N VAL A 323 -12.50 16.66 5.00
CA VAL A 323 -11.99 15.29 5.18
C VAL A 323 -11.14 14.93 3.98
N ARG A 324 -9.90 14.55 4.21
CA ARG A 324 -8.95 14.22 3.18
C ARG A 324 -8.67 12.72 3.14
N ALA A 325 -8.85 12.11 1.98
CA ALA A 325 -8.39 10.77 1.66
C ALA A 325 -7.12 10.88 0.79
N VAL A 326 -5.99 10.43 1.33
CA VAL A 326 -4.66 10.55 0.68
C VAL A 326 -4.13 9.24 0.14
N ASP A 327 -4.85 8.16 0.36
CA ASP A 327 -4.48 6.79 0.03
C ASP A 327 -5.34 6.20 -1.07
N LEU A 328 -5.80 7.05 -1.98
CA LEU A 328 -6.53 6.59 -3.15
C LEU A 328 -5.62 5.75 -4.05
N PRO A 329 -6.16 4.66 -4.62
CA PRO A 329 -5.41 3.87 -5.58
C PRO A 329 -5.01 4.70 -6.80
N ALA A 330 -3.95 4.30 -7.48
CA ALA A 330 -3.56 4.92 -8.74
C ALA A 330 -4.69 4.81 -9.76
N GLY A 331 -5.07 5.92 -10.29
CA GLY A 331 -6.18 6.03 -11.21
C GLY A 331 -7.52 6.37 -10.55
N GLY A 332 -7.53 6.61 -9.23
CA GLY A 332 -8.73 7.02 -8.50
C GLY A 332 -9.68 5.86 -8.18
N LEU A 333 -10.89 6.21 -7.81
CA LEU A 333 -11.98 5.27 -7.57
C LEU A 333 -12.77 5.05 -8.86
N ASP A 334 -13.21 3.82 -9.10
CA ASP A 334 -14.12 3.52 -10.23
C ASP A 334 -15.49 4.17 -10.01
N SER A 335 -15.92 4.25 -8.76
CA SER A 335 -17.08 5.00 -8.30
C SER A 335 -16.86 5.51 -6.89
N ALA A 336 -17.52 6.60 -6.53
CA ALA A 336 -17.55 7.13 -5.18
C ALA A 336 -18.94 7.59 -4.78
N ARG A 337 -19.19 7.58 -3.48
CA ARG A 337 -20.40 8.10 -2.84
C ARG A 337 -20.00 8.74 -1.52
N LEU A 338 -20.63 9.84 -1.17
CA LEU A 338 -20.51 10.44 0.15
C LEU A 338 -21.67 9.97 1.03
N ARG A 339 -21.36 9.75 2.31
CA ARG A 339 -22.38 9.46 3.32
C ARG A 339 -22.12 10.30 4.56
N PHE A 340 -23.10 11.09 4.94
CA PHE A 340 -23.09 11.87 6.16
C PHE A 340 -23.97 11.17 7.20
N GLU A 341 -23.45 10.94 8.38
CA GLU A 341 -24.11 10.16 9.43
C GLU A 341 -24.16 10.96 10.73
N MET A 342 -25.36 11.11 11.29
CA MET A 342 -25.55 11.68 12.63
C MET A 342 -25.34 10.60 13.69
N LEU A 343 -24.51 10.91 14.69
CA LEU A 343 -24.24 10.04 15.83
C LEU A 343 -24.86 10.58 17.13
N THR A 344 -25.42 11.80 17.10
CA THR A 344 -26.15 12.44 18.19
C THR A 344 -27.55 12.77 17.71
N PRO A 345 -28.61 12.46 18.47
CA PRO A 345 -29.99 12.86 18.12
C PRO A 345 -30.10 14.37 17.95
N GLY A 346 -30.90 14.82 16.96
CA GLY A 346 -31.09 16.24 16.71
C GLY A 346 -31.34 16.56 15.23
N THR A 347 -30.86 17.72 14.82
CA THR A 347 -30.96 18.20 13.43
C THR A 347 -29.58 18.57 12.92
N LEU A 348 -29.25 18.11 11.72
CA LEU A 348 -28.05 18.44 10.99
C LEU A 348 -28.41 19.16 9.69
N TRP A 349 -27.77 20.28 9.43
CA TRP A 349 -27.79 20.97 8.14
C TRP A 349 -26.46 20.77 7.46
N ILE A 350 -26.49 20.57 6.15
CA ILE A 350 -25.32 20.38 5.29
C ILE A 350 -25.50 21.24 4.06
N ASP A 351 -24.42 21.93 3.65
CA ASP A 351 -24.45 22.79 2.47
C ASP A 351 -23.07 22.85 1.79
N ASP A 352 -23.04 23.31 0.54
CA ASP A 352 -21.82 23.55 -0.24
C ASP A 352 -20.83 22.37 -0.21
N VAL A 353 -21.28 21.20 -0.62
CA VAL A 353 -20.43 20.00 -0.67
C VAL A 353 -19.51 20.10 -1.87
N HIS A 354 -18.21 20.24 -1.63
CA HIS A 354 -17.19 20.29 -2.68
C HIS A 354 -16.26 19.09 -2.62
N VAL A 355 -15.94 18.56 -3.79
CA VAL A 355 -14.97 17.49 -3.95
C VAL A 355 -13.75 18.07 -4.67
N VAL A 356 -12.65 18.19 -3.93
CA VAL A 356 -11.39 18.71 -4.46
C VAL A 356 -10.41 17.54 -4.57
N GLY A 357 -10.00 17.21 -5.78
CA GLY A 357 -9.00 16.19 -6.02
C GLY A 357 -7.64 16.79 -6.34
N GLU A 358 -6.61 16.17 -5.83
CA GLU A 358 -5.25 16.50 -6.17
C GLU A 358 -4.71 15.45 -7.15
N VAL A 359 -4.34 15.93 -8.32
CA VAL A 359 -3.67 15.09 -9.31
C VAL A 359 -2.19 15.00 -8.96
N ALA A 360 -1.66 13.80 -8.99
CA ALA A 360 -0.24 13.58 -8.79
C ALA A 360 0.62 14.46 -9.70
N PRO A 361 1.71 15.04 -9.19
CA PRO A 361 2.67 15.77 -10.02
C PRO A 361 3.12 14.92 -11.22
N LYS A 362 3.31 15.56 -12.38
CA LYS A 362 3.70 14.87 -13.63
C LYS A 362 4.91 13.97 -13.45
N ALA A 363 5.94 14.44 -12.74
CA ALA A 363 7.15 13.65 -12.48
C ALA A 363 6.86 12.33 -11.77
N VAL A 364 5.95 12.37 -10.85
CA VAL A 364 5.55 11.24 -10.03
C VAL A 364 4.75 10.23 -10.84
N ARG A 365 3.76 10.70 -11.64
CA ARG A 365 3.03 9.84 -12.57
C ARG A 365 3.98 9.15 -13.55
N LEU A 366 4.95 9.88 -14.10
CA LEU A 366 5.94 9.32 -15.01
C LEU A 366 6.80 8.24 -14.34
N ASN A 367 7.20 8.42 -13.08
CA ASN A 367 7.95 7.41 -12.34
C ASN A 367 7.10 6.16 -12.09
N ALA A 368 5.85 6.30 -11.69
CA ALA A 368 4.92 5.18 -11.54
C ALA A 368 4.73 4.45 -12.89
N GLN A 369 4.44 5.16 -13.97
CA GLN A 369 4.29 4.58 -15.31
C GLN A 369 5.55 3.83 -15.75
N ARG A 370 6.74 4.41 -15.55
CA ARG A 370 8.01 3.76 -15.90
C ARG A 370 8.21 2.47 -15.10
N THR A 371 7.95 2.48 -13.80
CA THR A 371 8.09 1.29 -12.96
C THR A 371 7.11 0.20 -13.36
N LEU A 372 5.83 0.54 -13.59
CA LEU A 372 4.83 -0.43 -14.05
C LEU A 372 5.17 -1.00 -15.42
N LEU A 373 5.58 -0.17 -16.39
CA LEU A 373 6.02 -0.63 -17.70
C LEU A 373 7.22 -1.57 -17.60
N ALA A 374 8.22 -1.22 -16.78
CA ALA A 374 9.39 -2.06 -16.57
C ALA A 374 9.02 -3.41 -15.93
N ALA A 375 8.09 -3.42 -14.94
CA ALA A 375 7.59 -4.66 -14.36
C ALA A 375 6.88 -5.55 -15.39
N LEU A 376 5.97 -4.98 -16.17
CA LEU A 376 5.25 -5.73 -17.21
C LEU A 376 6.21 -6.27 -18.29
N GLN A 377 7.23 -5.50 -18.65
CA GLN A 377 8.27 -5.93 -19.59
C GLN A 377 9.12 -7.07 -19.00
N ALA A 378 9.52 -6.98 -17.73
CA ALA A 378 10.25 -8.03 -17.04
C ALA A 378 9.48 -9.35 -17.03
N TYR A 379 8.18 -9.32 -16.74
CA TYR A 379 7.33 -10.51 -16.81
C TYR A 379 7.31 -11.13 -18.22
N ARG A 380 7.07 -10.32 -19.25
CA ARG A 380 7.02 -10.78 -20.66
C ARG A 380 8.34 -11.39 -21.14
N THR A 381 9.45 -10.89 -20.63
CA THR A 381 10.81 -11.40 -20.96
C THR A 381 11.26 -12.48 -19.99
N GLN A 382 10.37 -13.01 -19.16
CA GLN A 382 10.63 -14.09 -18.19
C GLN A 382 11.71 -13.76 -17.15
N ARG A 383 11.94 -12.48 -16.88
CA ARG A 383 12.80 -11.99 -15.80
C ARG A 383 11.96 -11.84 -14.52
N TYR A 384 11.53 -12.99 -13.98
CA TYR A 384 10.55 -13.03 -12.89
C TYR A 384 11.08 -12.46 -11.57
N GLY A 385 12.38 -12.57 -11.31
CA GLY A 385 13.02 -11.90 -10.16
C GLY A 385 12.92 -10.39 -10.24
N GLU A 386 13.24 -9.81 -11.41
CA GLU A 386 13.08 -8.38 -11.65
C GLU A 386 11.61 -7.96 -11.61
N PHE A 387 10.70 -8.76 -12.19
CA PHE A 387 9.25 -8.53 -12.07
C PHE A 387 8.82 -8.46 -10.61
N ALA A 388 9.17 -9.45 -9.79
CA ALA A 388 8.80 -9.49 -8.38
C ALA A 388 9.31 -8.26 -7.61
N ARG A 389 10.57 -7.87 -7.84
CA ARG A 389 11.18 -6.68 -7.23
C ARG A 389 10.46 -5.39 -7.63
N LEU A 390 10.17 -5.21 -8.92
CA LEU A 390 9.47 -4.02 -9.41
C LEU A 390 8.02 -3.98 -8.96
N ALA A 391 7.31 -5.12 -8.98
CA ALA A 391 5.95 -5.26 -8.49
C ALA A 391 5.84 -5.05 -6.97
N GLY A 392 6.90 -5.38 -6.21
CA GLY A 392 7.05 -5.08 -4.80
C GLY A 392 7.47 -3.66 -4.49
N SER A 393 7.84 -2.85 -5.48
CA SER A 393 8.32 -1.48 -5.26
C SER A 393 7.21 -0.54 -4.77
N HIS A 394 7.60 0.57 -4.13
CA HIS A 394 6.68 1.59 -3.65
C HIS A 394 5.68 2.06 -4.73
N TRP A 395 6.16 2.29 -5.95
CA TRP A 395 5.32 2.78 -7.05
C TRP A 395 4.30 1.76 -7.55
N ALA A 396 4.59 0.48 -7.45
CA ALA A 396 3.67 -0.59 -7.84
C ALA A 396 2.68 -0.93 -6.73
N ARG A 397 3.11 -0.89 -5.46
CA ARG A 397 2.23 -1.15 -4.30
C ARG A 397 1.30 0.04 -4.02
N HIS A 398 1.78 1.26 -4.26
CA HIS A 398 1.07 2.49 -3.92
C HIS A 398 1.08 3.48 -5.08
N PRO A 399 0.57 3.12 -6.25
CA PRO A 399 0.63 4.01 -7.39
C PRO A 399 -0.21 5.29 -7.23
N GLY A 400 -0.98 5.42 -6.16
CA GLY A 400 -1.76 6.61 -5.80
C GLY A 400 -1.28 7.35 -4.55
N ILE A 401 -0.49 6.69 -3.68
CA ILE A 401 0.13 7.37 -2.53
C ILE A 401 1.40 8.04 -3.04
N LEU A 402 1.19 9.09 -3.75
CA LEU A 402 2.29 9.96 -4.08
C LEU A 402 2.54 10.82 -2.88
N ALA A 403 3.74 10.66 -2.34
CA ALA A 403 4.28 11.56 -1.36
C ALA A 403 3.78 12.98 -1.68
N VAL A 404 2.73 13.41 -0.98
CA VAL A 404 2.51 14.82 -0.78
C VAL A 404 3.82 15.27 -0.17
N SER A 405 4.63 15.86 -1.02
CA SER A 405 5.92 16.39 -0.64
C SER A 405 5.70 17.16 0.65
N ARG A 406 6.47 16.89 1.70
CA ARG A 406 6.43 17.61 2.96
C ARG A 406 6.65 19.12 2.80
N GLN A 407 6.83 19.60 1.57
CA GLN A 407 7.06 20.98 1.20
C GLN A 407 5.80 21.87 1.16
N ASN A 408 4.59 21.30 1.18
CA ASN A 408 3.35 22.10 1.23
C ASN A 408 2.61 21.94 2.56
N ARG A 409 3.32 21.95 3.68
CA ARG A 409 2.70 22.28 4.95
C ARG A 409 2.49 23.80 4.95
N PRO A 410 1.25 24.32 4.99
CA PRO A 410 1.05 25.72 5.21
C PRO A 410 1.76 26.12 6.51
N ALA A 411 2.53 27.19 6.49
CA ALA A 411 3.28 27.71 7.63
C ALA A 411 2.40 28.18 8.81
N GLU A 412 1.10 27.95 8.76
CA GLU A 412 0.11 28.52 9.67
C GLU A 412 -0.17 27.71 10.95
N LEU A 413 0.53 26.60 11.19
CA LEU A 413 0.36 25.84 12.44
C LEU A 413 1.59 25.90 13.38
N SER A 414 2.53 26.84 13.13
CA SER A 414 3.76 26.98 13.95
C SER A 414 3.70 28.09 14.99
N GLU A 415 2.64 28.87 15.12
CA GLU A 415 2.61 30.02 16.06
C GLU A 415 1.80 29.80 17.35
N ALA A 416 1.36 28.58 17.66
CA ALA A 416 0.58 28.33 18.88
C ALA A 416 1.33 27.60 20.01
N SER A 417 2.68 27.62 20.04
CA SER A 417 3.44 27.09 21.20
C SER A 417 4.68 27.90 21.55
N GLY A 418 4.56 29.20 21.50
CA GLY A 418 5.59 30.15 21.95
C GLY A 418 5.10 30.99 23.11
N SER A 419 5.06 30.44 24.33
CA SER A 419 4.98 31.25 25.56
C SER A 419 5.80 30.62 26.67
N SER A 420 6.92 31.30 26.91
CA SER A 420 7.62 31.48 28.19
C SER A 420 8.00 30.26 29.05
N ARG A 421 9.31 30.05 29.15
CA ARG A 421 9.99 30.14 30.43
C ARG A 421 11.52 30.21 30.27
N SER A 422 12.01 31.39 30.50
CA SER A 422 13.43 31.67 30.81
C SER A 422 13.80 31.06 32.15
N GLY A 423 14.94 30.35 32.24
CA GLY A 423 15.57 29.93 33.46
C GLY A 423 16.98 29.45 33.16
N PRO A 424 17.98 29.77 34.00
CA PRO A 424 19.36 29.98 33.57
C PRO A 424 20.23 28.71 33.57
N ALA A 425 21.36 28.89 32.89
CA ALA A 425 22.47 28.01 32.69
C ALA A 425 23.02 27.32 33.99
N ALA A 426 23.38 26.05 33.84
CA ALA A 426 24.43 25.42 34.60
C ALA A 426 25.30 24.58 33.68
N ALA A 427 26.47 25.07 33.45
CA ALA A 427 27.56 24.34 32.82
C ALA A 427 28.03 23.20 33.76
N SER A 428 28.18 22.01 33.20
CA SER A 428 29.05 21.01 33.83
C SER A 428 29.78 20.23 32.76
N ALA A 429 31.06 20.49 32.71
CA ALA A 429 32.05 19.78 31.94
C ALA A 429 32.22 18.36 32.50
N LEU A 430 32.29 17.36 31.61
CA LEU A 430 32.93 16.09 31.92
C LEU A 430 33.79 15.63 30.74
N SER A 431 35.04 15.49 31.05
CA SER A 431 36.19 15.05 30.25
C SER A 431 36.10 13.60 29.76
N PRO A 432 36.91 13.23 28.77
CA PRO A 432 36.88 11.93 28.14
C PRO A 432 37.75 10.89 28.87
N GLY A 433 37.30 9.66 28.83
CA GLY A 433 38.00 8.55 29.44
C GLY A 433 37.73 7.19 28.82
N ARG A 434 38.73 6.69 28.11
CA ARG A 434 39.19 5.30 28.01
C ARG A 434 38.64 4.37 26.92
N THR A 435 39.47 4.21 25.94
CA THR A 435 39.71 3.05 25.08
C THR A 435 39.86 1.75 25.92
N VAL A 436 39.15 0.69 25.49
CA VAL A 436 39.56 -0.69 25.81
C VAL A 436 39.36 -1.53 24.53
N ARG A 437 40.37 -2.36 24.28
CA ARG A 437 40.68 -3.22 23.15
C ARG A 437 39.58 -4.18 22.75
#